data_467aa91ec71b57b7aff411e4fe6ffcdb
#
_entry.id   467aa91ec71b57b7aff411e4fe6ffcdb
#
_cell.length_a   1.000
_cell.length_b   1.000
_cell.length_c   1.000
_cell.angle_alpha   90.00
_cell.angle_beta   90.00
_cell.angle_gamma   90.00
#
_symmetry.space_group_name_H-M   'P 1'
#
loop_
_entity.id
_entity.type
_entity.pdbx_description
1 polymer ?
#
loop_
_entity_poly.entity_id
_entity_poly.type
_entity_poly.pdbx_seq_one_letter_code
_entity_poly.pdbx_strand_id
1 'polypeptide(L)'
;MLAVGIDPGTISIDVCALDDGALVLDRSLPTAEALADPAAFATMLRNLGADLIAGPSGYGLPLTTVAAADDRALRLAYLSAPGEHGGIGGLRALAAAMVQAELPVVFTPGVIHLASVPAHRKINRVDLGTADKLCAAALGIREQSSRRGCALNEVSFILLELGGAFSAAVAVHEGRIVDGAGGSAGPLGMRAAGALDGEVAFLAGTITKELLFRGGVESIVGRSDVSLESLSQGTSREESTAWLAFIESAVKAVAALRVSVSTPYEILLSGRVARAPSVVRELHLRLSTIAPVRRLHGYATVAKEAAQGAALIADGLAGGRHAVLTDVMGIRDASGTVLDHLEIIAPETALRRLGL
;
A
#
# COMPACT_ATOMS: atom_id res chain seq x y z
N MET A 1 0.15 -9.42 -25.20
CA MET A 1 0.06 -8.08 -24.56
C MET A 1 0.81 -8.12 -23.26
N LEU A 2 1.89 -7.34 -23.17
CA LEU A 2 2.80 -7.33 -22.02
C LEU A 2 2.38 -6.23 -21.00
N ALA A 3 1.87 -6.64 -19.87
CA ALA A 3 1.46 -5.79 -18.76
C ALA A 3 2.45 -5.90 -17.61
N VAL A 4 2.94 -4.77 -17.10
CA VAL A 4 3.95 -4.73 -16.03
C VAL A 4 3.38 -4.04 -14.80
N GLY A 5 3.62 -4.62 -13.63
CA GLY A 5 3.33 -4.03 -12.34
C GLY A 5 4.61 -3.74 -11.56
N ILE A 6 4.67 -2.59 -10.90
CA ILE A 6 5.81 -2.15 -10.09
C ILE A 6 5.33 -1.85 -8.68
N ASP A 7 6.08 -2.31 -7.68
CA ASP A 7 5.94 -1.92 -6.28
C ASP A 7 7.25 -1.29 -5.77
N PRO A 8 7.36 0.05 -5.73
CA PRO A 8 8.51 0.72 -5.17
C PRO A 8 8.41 0.79 -3.64
N GLY A 9 8.87 -0.28 -2.99
CA GLY A 9 8.95 -0.34 -1.54
C GLY A 9 10.18 0.37 -0.97
N THR A 10 10.23 0.50 0.36
CA THR A 10 11.35 1.17 1.06
C THR A 10 12.67 0.38 1.06
N ILE A 11 12.60 -0.93 0.86
CA ILE A 11 13.76 -1.84 0.86
C ILE A 11 14.03 -2.40 -0.53
N SER A 12 13.00 -2.82 -1.24
CA SER A 12 13.08 -3.36 -2.59
C SER A 12 12.02 -2.75 -3.49
N ILE A 13 12.36 -2.63 -4.77
CA ILE A 13 11.42 -2.38 -5.86
C ILE A 13 11.16 -3.72 -6.53
N ASP A 14 9.90 -4.12 -6.58
CA ASP A 14 9.50 -5.35 -7.17
C ASP A 14 8.81 -5.10 -8.51
N VAL A 15 9.14 -5.92 -9.50
CA VAL A 15 8.62 -5.84 -10.87
C VAL A 15 8.04 -7.19 -11.24
N CYS A 16 6.77 -7.20 -11.64
CA CYS A 16 6.05 -8.38 -12.09
C CYS A 16 5.47 -8.11 -13.48
N ALA A 17 5.63 -9.03 -14.41
CA ALA A 17 5.05 -8.87 -15.75
C ALA A 17 4.22 -10.08 -16.18
N LEU A 18 3.13 -9.77 -16.85
CA LEU A 18 2.20 -10.72 -17.45
C LEU A 18 2.19 -10.54 -18.97
N ASP A 19 2.39 -11.61 -19.71
CA ASP A 19 2.12 -11.65 -21.15
C ASP A 19 0.83 -12.46 -21.39
N ASP A 20 -0.18 -11.81 -21.97
CA ASP A 20 -1.52 -12.37 -22.12
C ASP A 20 -2.07 -13.01 -20.83
N GLY A 21 -1.79 -12.37 -19.69
CA GLY A 21 -2.20 -12.82 -18.37
C GLY A 21 -1.39 -13.97 -17.77
N ALA A 22 -0.32 -14.42 -18.43
CA ALA A 22 0.63 -15.41 -17.90
C ALA A 22 1.89 -14.73 -17.36
N LEU A 23 2.40 -15.20 -16.21
CA LEU A 23 3.61 -14.67 -15.59
C LEU A 23 4.84 -14.89 -16.47
N VAL A 24 5.55 -13.82 -16.85
CA VAL A 24 6.78 -13.87 -17.65
C VAL A 24 7.98 -13.20 -16.98
N LEU A 25 7.75 -12.34 -15.97
CA LEU A 25 8.80 -11.69 -15.18
C LEU A 25 8.41 -11.65 -13.71
N ASP A 26 9.35 -12.08 -12.86
CA ASP A 26 9.22 -12.08 -11.39
C ASP A 26 10.57 -11.62 -10.79
N ARG A 27 10.69 -10.34 -10.44
CA ARG A 27 11.98 -9.74 -10.07
C ARG A 27 11.85 -8.77 -8.91
N SER A 28 12.91 -8.72 -8.10
CA SER A 28 13.10 -7.75 -7.01
C SER A 28 14.47 -7.09 -7.14
N LEU A 29 14.54 -5.79 -6.92
CA LEU A 29 15.75 -4.96 -6.98
C LEU A 29 15.88 -4.18 -5.67
N PRO A 30 17.11 -3.94 -5.15
CA PRO A 30 17.31 -3.05 -4.03
C PRO A 30 16.83 -1.62 -4.36
N THR A 31 16.01 -1.03 -3.49
CA THR A 31 15.53 0.35 -3.68
C THR A 31 16.68 1.36 -3.77
N ALA A 32 17.74 1.14 -2.99
CA ALA A 32 18.91 2.01 -3.02
C ALA A 32 19.58 2.09 -4.39
N GLU A 33 19.64 0.98 -5.13
CA GLU A 33 20.21 0.95 -6.50
C GLU A 33 19.37 1.76 -7.47
N ALA A 34 18.05 1.57 -7.45
CA ALA A 34 17.16 2.31 -8.35
C ALA A 34 17.11 3.82 -8.03
N LEU A 35 17.22 4.18 -6.74
CA LEU A 35 17.28 5.59 -6.31
C LEU A 35 18.63 6.23 -6.61
N ALA A 36 19.70 5.47 -6.69
CA ALA A 36 21.02 5.97 -7.10
C ALA A 36 21.04 6.39 -8.58
N ASP A 37 20.28 5.70 -9.43
CA ASP A 37 20.14 6.03 -10.85
C ASP A 37 18.71 5.78 -11.36
N PRO A 38 17.77 6.73 -11.11
CA PRO A 38 16.40 6.63 -11.60
C PRO A 38 16.27 6.54 -13.12
N ALA A 39 17.22 7.12 -13.87
CA ALA A 39 17.22 7.08 -15.33
C ALA A 39 17.58 5.69 -15.86
N ALA A 40 18.54 5.01 -15.24
CA ALA A 40 18.87 3.62 -15.54
C ALA A 40 17.68 2.70 -15.23
N PHE A 41 16.98 2.92 -14.12
CA PHE A 41 15.76 2.19 -13.77
C PHE A 41 14.67 2.38 -14.84
N ALA A 42 14.41 3.63 -15.27
CA ALA A 42 13.45 3.90 -16.34
C ALA A 42 13.87 3.26 -17.67
N THR A 43 15.17 3.24 -17.99
CA THR A 43 15.72 2.55 -19.18
C THR A 43 15.50 1.03 -19.10
N MET A 44 15.72 0.44 -17.93
CA MET A 44 15.43 -1.00 -17.70
C MET A 44 13.95 -1.31 -17.98
N LEU A 45 13.02 -0.49 -17.50
CA LEU A 45 11.58 -0.66 -17.75
C LEU A 45 11.23 -0.50 -19.24
N ARG A 46 11.84 0.48 -19.93
CA ARG A 46 11.66 0.68 -21.38
C ARG A 46 12.05 -0.56 -22.18
N ASN A 47 13.15 -1.19 -21.80
CA ASN A 47 13.67 -2.37 -22.48
C ASN A 47 12.78 -3.62 -22.32
N LEU A 48 11.82 -3.60 -21.39
CA LEU A 48 10.81 -4.66 -21.29
C LEU A 48 9.82 -4.62 -22.48
N GLY A 49 9.62 -3.46 -23.10
CA GLY A 49 8.68 -3.31 -24.21
C GLY A 49 7.22 -3.50 -23.81
N ALA A 50 6.87 -3.07 -22.58
CA ALA A 50 5.53 -3.22 -22.05
C ALA A 50 4.50 -2.39 -22.81
N ASP A 51 3.31 -2.94 -23.03
CA ASP A 51 2.16 -2.21 -23.57
C ASP A 51 1.58 -1.25 -22.52
N LEU A 52 1.56 -1.66 -21.25
CA LEU A 52 1.19 -0.81 -20.13
C LEU A 52 1.95 -1.21 -18.86
N ILE A 53 2.36 -0.19 -18.10
CA ILE A 53 3.01 -0.34 -16.79
C ILE A 53 2.10 0.30 -15.73
N ALA A 54 1.69 -0.45 -14.70
CA ALA A 54 1.03 0.11 -13.54
C ALA A 54 2.04 0.30 -12.40
N GLY A 55 2.12 1.54 -11.91
CA GLY A 55 2.96 1.90 -10.79
C GLY A 55 2.14 2.59 -9.68
N PRO A 56 2.44 2.32 -8.40
CA PRO A 56 1.78 3.00 -7.31
C PRO A 56 2.19 4.47 -7.23
N SER A 57 1.26 5.28 -6.78
CA SER A 57 1.37 6.74 -6.68
C SER A 57 1.56 7.23 -5.23
N GLY A 58 2.09 6.43 -4.33
CA GLY A 58 2.23 6.81 -2.92
C GLY A 58 0.86 6.91 -2.22
N TYR A 59 0.57 8.05 -1.57
CA TYR A 59 -0.75 8.31 -0.98
C TYR A 59 -1.85 8.37 -2.02
N GLY A 60 -1.52 8.78 -3.23
CA GLY A 60 -2.32 8.55 -4.42
C GLY A 60 -2.53 9.76 -5.29
N LEU A 61 -2.73 9.42 -6.53
CA LEU A 61 -3.41 10.20 -7.56
C LEU A 61 -4.69 9.44 -7.91
N PRO A 62 -5.71 10.04 -8.50
CA PRO A 62 -6.67 9.27 -9.27
C PRO A 62 -5.92 8.50 -10.37
N LEU A 63 -6.59 7.60 -11.07
CA LEU A 63 -5.98 6.88 -12.17
C LEU A 63 -5.39 7.87 -13.19
N THR A 64 -4.06 8.01 -13.23
CA THR A 64 -3.37 9.09 -13.93
C THR A 64 -2.32 8.50 -14.87
N THR A 65 -2.37 8.89 -16.14
CA THR A 65 -1.31 8.52 -17.09
C THR A 65 -0.06 9.38 -16.88
N VAL A 66 1.07 8.90 -17.33
CA VAL A 66 2.34 9.66 -17.33
C VAL A 66 2.17 11.05 -17.95
N ALA A 67 1.44 11.15 -19.06
CA ALA A 67 1.23 12.42 -19.76
C ALA A 67 0.47 13.47 -18.92
N ALA A 68 -0.33 13.04 -17.94
CA ALA A 68 -1.10 13.89 -17.04
C ALA A 68 -0.41 14.11 -15.67
N ALA A 69 0.70 13.44 -15.41
CA ALA A 69 1.42 13.49 -14.14
C ALA A 69 2.49 14.59 -14.14
N ASP A 70 2.09 15.83 -13.94
CA ASP A 70 3.00 16.97 -13.76
C ASP A 70 3.67 16.98 -12.36
N ASP A 71 4.57 17.94 -12.11
CA ASP A 71 5.24 18.08 -10.81
C ASP A 71 4.25 18.34 -9.68
N ARG A 72 3.16 19.08 -9.93
CA ARG A 72 2.10 19.32 -8.95
C ARG A 72 1.41 18.02 -8.56
N ALA A 73 1.02 17.20 -9.54
CA ALA A 73 0.40 15.90 -9.30
C ALA A 73 1.33 14.99 -8.49
N LEU A 74 2.61 14.91 -8.85
CA LEU A 74 3.59 14.10 -8.12
C LEU A 74 3.83 14.60 -6.70
N ARG A 75 3.84 15.91 -6.45
CA ARG A 75 3.93 16.44 -5.08
C ARG A 75 2.72 16.07 -4.23
N LEU A 76 1.53 16.13 -4.80
CA LEU A 76 0.30 15.70 -4.12
C LEU A 76 0.31 14.19 -3.85
N ALA A 77 0.73 13.38 -4.82
CA ALA A 77 0.80 11.93 -4.68
C ALA A 77 1.68 11.49 -3.50
N TYR A 78 2.79 12.17 -3.30
CA TYR A 78 3.77 11.81 -2.27
C TYR A 78 3.73 12.75 -1.05
N LEU A 79 2.88 13.79 -1.06
CA LEU A 79 2.82 14.86 -0.05
C LEU A 79 4.22 15.40 0.27
N SER A 80 5.01 15.68 -0.78
CA SER A 80 6.40 16.09 -0.64
C SER A 80 6.55 17.59 -0.81
N ALA A 81 7.18 18.26 0.18
CA ALA A 81 7.57 19.66 0.11
C ALA A 81 8.82 19.86 -0.78
N PRO A 82 9.08 21.11 -1.25
CA PRO A 82 10.33 21.43 -1.93
C PRO A 82 11.53 21.08 -1.05
N GLY A 83 12.54 20.42 -1.64
CA GLY A 83 13.77 20.04 -0.93
C GLY A 83 13.67 18.82 -0.03
N GLU A 84 12.53 18.17 0.08
CA GLU A 84 12.42 16.87 0.78
C GLU A 84 13.08 15.77 -0.06
N HIS A 85 14.12 15.16 0.49
CA HIS A 85 14.85 14.03 -0.09
C HIS A 85 14.80 12.85 0.89
N GLY A 86 14.41 11.67 0.41
CA GLY A 86 14.35 10.43 1.21
C GLY A 86 12.93 9.95 1.53
N GLY A 87 12.82 8.73 2.05
CA GLY A 87 11.55 8.08 2.33
C GLY A 87 10.62 8.04 1.10
N ILE A 88 9.36 8.40 1.28
CA ILE A 88 8.38 8.49 0.19
C ILE A 88 8.80 9.56 -0.85
N GLY A 89 9.51 10.63 -0.44
CA GLY A 89 10.04 11.64 -1.34
C GLY A 89 11.07 11.11 -2.36
N GLY A 90 11.88 10.12 -1.98
CA GLY A 90 12.80 9.42 -2.90
C GLY A 90 12.05 8.66 -4.00
N LEU A 91 10.90 8.08 -3.70
CA LEU A 91 10.09 7.37 -4.69
C LEU A 91 9.49 8.33 -5.76
N ARG A 92 9.31 9.62 -5.41
CA ARG A 92 8.93 10.64 -6.39
C ARG A 92 9.96 10.77 -7.52
N ALA A 93 11.25 10.62 -7.22
CA ALA A 93 12.30 10.70 -8.24
C ALA A 93 12.17 9.58 -9.29
N LEU A 94 11.79 8.36 -8.86
CA LEU A 94 11.53 7.26 -9.80
C LEU A 94 10.30 7.55 -10.67
N ALA A 95 9.22 8.06 -10.08
CA ALA A 95 8.03 8.45 -10.84
C ALA A 95 8.37 9.56 -11.86
N ALA A 96 9.13 10.57 -11.45
CA ALA A 96 9.58 11.63 -12.34
C ALA A 96 10.45 11.11 -13.49
N ALA A 97 11.36 10.16 -13.22
CA ALA A 97 12.18 9.53 -14.26
C ALA A 97 11.33 8.73 -15.27
N MET A 98 10.30 8.03 -14.82
CA MET A 98 9.36 7.35 -15.71
C MET A 98 8.57 8.33 -16.58
N VAL A 99 8.16 9.49 -16.01
CA VAL A 99 7.50 10.57 -16.75
C VAL A 99 8.44 11.15 -17.81
N GLN A 100 9.68 11.50 -17.44
CA GLN A 100 10.69 12.03 -18.37
C GLN A 100 11.05 11.03 -19.48
N ALA A 101 11.01 9.76 -19.16
CA ALA A 101 11.25 8.69 -20.13
C ALA A 101 10.04 8.40 -21.03
N GLU A 102 8.90 9.08 -20.85
CA GLU A 102 7.68 8.87 -21.61
C GLU A 102 7.25 7.39 -21.69
N LEU A 103 7.41 6.67 -20.57
CA LEU A 103 7.02 5.27 -20.50
C LEU A 103 5.49 5.14 -20.54
N PRO A 104 4.92 4.01 -21.02
CA PRO A 104 3.49 3.77 -20.99
C PRO A 104 3.02 3.45 -19.56
N VAL A 105 3.24 4.38 -18.63
CA VAL A 105 2.91 4.21 -17.21
C VAL A 105 1.55 4.82 -16.91
N VAL A 106 0.76 4.09 -16.13
CA VAL A 106 -0.40 4.56 -15.40
C VAL A 106 -0.13 4.47 -13.91
N PHE A 107 -0.38 5.57 -13.19
CA PHE A 107 -0.31 5.60 -11.74
C PHE A 107 -1.64 5.10 -11.16
N THR A 108 -1.58 4.02 -10.39
CA THR A 108 -2.75 3.45 -9.72
C THR A 108 -3.21 4.35 -8.57
N PRO A 109 -4.52 4.45 -8.32
CA PRO A 109 -5.02 5.32 -7.25
C PRO A 109 -4.68 4.80 -5.86
N GLY A 110 -4.55 5.71 -4.90
CA GLY A 110 -4.68 5.39 -3.48
C GLY A 110 -6.14 5.15 -3.10
N VAL A 111 -6.38 4.47 -2.00
CA VAL A 111 -7.73 4.11 -1.53
C VAL A 111 -8.64 5.34 -1.36
N ILE A 112 -8.08 6.47 -0.95
CA ILE A 112 -8.86 7.72 -0.74
C ILE A 112 -9.53 8.26 -2.02
N HIS A 113 -9.00 7.94 -3.19
CA HIS A 113 -9.54 8.41 -4.48
C HIS A 113 -10.72 7.58 -4.99
N LEU A 114 -10.95 6.39 -4.42
CA LEU A 114 -11.98 5.48 -4.90
C LEU A 114 -13.39 6.02 -4.62
N ALA A 115 -14.27 5.96 -5.62
CA ALA A 115 -15.68 6.32 -5.49
C ALA A 115 -16.43 5.34 -4.56
N SER A 116 -15.96 4.11 -4.44
CA SER A 116 -16.49 3.08 -3.53
C SER A 116 -16.27 3.37 -2.04
N VAL A 117 -15.33 4.27 -1.70
CA VAL A 117 -15.11 4.74 -0.34
C VAL A 117 -15.96 6.00 -0.10
N PRO A 118 -16.98 5.96 0.75
CA PRO A 118 -17.87 7.10 0.95
C PRO A 118 -17.17 8.26 1.68
N ALA A 119 -17.59 9.49 1.42
CA ALA A 119 -16.97 10.72 1.92
C ALA A 119 -16.78 10.75 3.45
N HIS A 120 -17.76 10.24 4.22
CA HIS A 120 -17.69 10.24 5.67
C HIS A 120 -16.51 9.41 6.24
N ARG A 121 -15.98 8.44 5.49
CA ARG A 121 -14.78 7.66 5.87
C ARG A 121 -13.47 8.39 5.52
N LYS A 122 -13.55 9.40 4.67
CA LYS A 122 -12.39 10.18 4.20
C LYS A 122 -12.10 11.41 5.06
N ILE A 123 -13.06 11.87 5.91
CA ILE A 123 -12.93 13.09 6.67
C ILE A 123 -11.65 13.10 7.52
N ASN A 124 -10.83 14.15 7.33
CA ASN A 124 -9.51 14.33 7.97
C ASN A 124 -8.56 13.13 7.80
N ARG A 125 -8.66 12.46 6.66
CA ARG A 125 -7.77 11.36 6.29
C ARG A 125 -7.04 11.68 5.00
N VAL A 126 -5.80 11.25 4.90
CA VAL A 126 -4.98 11.24 3.68
C VAL A 126 -4.62 9.80 3.33
N ASP A 127 -4.36 8.99 4.35
CA ASP A 127 -3.88 7.62 4.22
C ASP A 127 -4.93 6.61 4.68
N LEU A 128 -5.81 6.23 3.76
CA LEU A 128 -6.72 5.09 3.91
C LEU A 128 -6.13 3.79 3.32
N GLY A 129 -4.91 3.86 2.86
CA GLY A 129 -4.15 2.84 2.14
C GLY A 129 -3.54 3.45 0.89
N THR A 130 -2.22 3.40 0.82
CA THR A 130 -1.43 3.84 -0.33
C THR A 130 -1.71 2.96 -1.54
N ALA A 131 -1.34 3.40 -2.73
CA ALA A 131 -1.66 2.74 -3.99
C ALA A 131 -1.19 1.28 -4.07
N ASP A 132 -0.09 0.92 -3.41
CA ASP A 132 0.38 -0.46 -3.28
C ASP A 132 -0.59 -1.35 -2.48
N LYS A 133 -1.34 -0.78 -1.50
CA LYS A 133 -2.38 -1.53 -0.76
C LYS A 133 -3.60 -1.82 -1.64
N LEU A 134 -3.95 -0.87 -2.52
CA LEU A 134 -4.96 -1.10 -3.55
C LEU A 134 -4.53 -2.23 -4.49
N CYS A 135 -3.26 -2.23 -4.94
CA CYS A 135 -2.72 -3.29 -5.77
C CYS A 135 -2.74 -4.66 -5.05
N ALA A 136 -2.31 -4.72 -3.79
CA ALA A 136 -2.38 -5.95 -3.01
C ALA A 136 -3.84 -6.44 -2.82
N ALA A 137 -4.80 -5.52 -2.66
CA ALA A 137 -6.22 -5.88 -2.62
C ALA A 137 -6.72 -6.44 -3.96
N ALA A 138 -6.26 -5.92 -5.11
CA ALA A 138 -6.57 -6.47 -6.43
C ALA A 138 -6.14 -7.94 -6.56
N LEU A 139 -4.92 -8.25 -6.08
CA LEU A 139 -4.43 -9.62 -6.02
C LEU A 139 -5.32 -10.49 -5.11
N GLY A 140 -5.70 -9.98 -3.94
CA GLY A 140 -6.59 -10.68 -3.00
C GLY A 140 -7.96 -10.98 -3.60
N ILE A 141 -8.55 -10.03 -4.33
CA ILE A 141 -9.83 -10.21 -5.02
C ILE A 141 -9.73 -11.35 -6.04
N ARG A 142 -8.71 -11.32 -6.90
CA ARG A 142 -8.47 -12.38 -7.87
C ARG A 142 -8.23 -13.73 -7.19
N GLU A 143 -7.39 -13.78 -6.15
CA GLU A 143 -7.04 -15.04 -5.46
C GLU A 143 -8.26 -15.63 -4.75
N GLN A 144 -9.05 -14.84 -4.01
CA GLN A 144 -10.25 -15.33 -3.32
C GLN A 144 -11.29 -15.82 -4.32
N SER A 145 -11.57 -15.06 -5.40
CA SER A 145 -12.48 -15.43 -6.47
C SER A 145 -12.09 -16.78 -7.09
N SER A 146 -10.83 -16.91 -7.51
CA SER A 146 -10.31 -18.13 -8.12
C SER A 146 -10.39 -19.34 -7.18
N ARG A 147 -10.01 -19.17 -5.92
CA ARG A 147 -10.02 -20.26 -4.93
C ARG A 147 -11.41 -20.71 -4.54
N ARG A 148 -12.38 -19.79 -4.51
CA ARG A 148 -13.79 -20.10 -4.18
C ARG A 148 -14.61 -20.50 -5.41
N GLY A 149 -14.12 -20.24 -6.63
CA GLY A 149 -14.91 -20.41 -7.85
C GLY A 149 -16.13 -19.49 -7.91
N CYS A 150 -16.02 -18.26 -7.37
CA CYS A 150 -17.10 -17.27 -7.33
C CYS A 150 -16.78 -16.05 -8.19
N ALA A 151 -17.79 -15.25 -8.52
CA ALA A 151 -17.58 -14.01 -9.26
C ALA A 151 -16.76 -12.99 -8.45
N LEU A 152 -16.05 -12.07 -9.12
CA LEU A 152 -15.24 -11.06 -8.46
C LEU A 152 -16.05 -10.13 -7.54
N ASN A 153 -17.30 -9.84 -7.91
CA ASN A 153 -18.24 -9.04 -7.10
C ASN A 153 -18.89 -9.80 -5.93
N GLU A 154 -18.54 -11.07 -5.71
CA GLU A 154 -18.93 -11.84 -4.52
C GLU A 154 -17.80 -11.96 -3.49
N VAL A 155 -16.66 -11.32 -3.78
CA VAL A 155 -15.47 -11.38 -2.94
C VAL A 155 -15.55 -10.34 -1.83
N SER A 156 -15.33 -10.77 -0.57
CA SER A 156 -15.30 -9.87 0.59
C SER A 156 -14.27 -10.35 1.61
N PHE A 157 -13.33 -9.47 1.99
CA PHE A 157 -12.28 -9.77 2.97
C PHE A 157 -11.74 -8.50 3.63
N ILE A 158 -10.97 -8.66 4.69
CA ILE A 158 -10.11 -7.60 5.21
C ILE A 158 -8.66 -8.00 4.92
N LEU A 159 -7.94 -7.15 4.17
CA LEU A 159 -6.51 -7.27 3.94
C LEU A 159 -5.77 -6.61 5.09
N LEU A 160 -4.91 -7.34 5.79
CA LEU A 160 -3.95 -6.82 6.76
C LEU A 160 -2.56 -6.93 6.17
N GLU A 161 -2.00 -5.80 5.79
CA GLU A 161 -0.65 -5.71 5.23
C GLU A 161 0.35 -5.32 6.31
N LEU A 162 1.33 -6.19 6.57
CA LEU A 162 2.37 -6.02 7.57
C LEU A 162 3.71 -5.85 6.85
N GLY A 163 4.02 -4.61 6.53
CA GLY A 163 5.24 -4.22 5.82
C GLY A 163 6.48 -4.19 6.69
N GLY A 164 7.63 -3.89 6.09
CA GLY A 164 8.90 -3.77 6.82
C GLY A 164 9.02 -2.48 7.65
N ALA A 165 8.20 -1.48 7.39
CA ALA A 165 8.19 -0.22 8.16
C ALA A 165 6.79 0.08 8.69
N PHE A 166 5.79 0.11 7.82
CA PHE A 166 4.40 0.42 8.11
C PHE A 166 3.54 -0.85 8.13
N SER A 167 2.41 -0.76 8.80
CA SER A 167 1.31 -1.73 8.72
C SER A 167 0.04 -1.00 8.27
N ALA A 168 -0.82 -1.68 7.53
CA ALA A 168 -2.06 -1.11 7.02
C ALA A 168 -3.16 -2.19 6.98
N ALA A 169 -4.42 -1.75 6.96
CA ALA A 169 -5.55 -2.63 6.74
C ALA A 169 -6.52 -2.03 5.72
N VAL A 170 -7.08 -2.87 4.85
CA VAL A 170 -8.01 -2.44 3.80
C VAL A 170 -9.22 -3.38 3.79
N ALA A 171 -10.42 -2.81 3.74
CA ALA A 171 -11.68 -3.54 3.69
C ALA A 171 -12.17 -3.66 2.25
N VAL A 172 -12.38 -4.90 1.80
CA VAL A 172 -12.96 -5.23 0.49
C VAL A 172 -14.33 -5.83 0.69
N HIS A 173 -15.34 -5.28 0.04
CA HIS A 173 -16.71 -5.75 0.03
C HIS A 173 -17.24 -5.82 -1.39
N GLU A 174 -17.77 -6.97 -1.78
CA GLU A 174 -18.30 -7.20 -3.14
C GLU A 174 -17.31 -6.82 -4.24
N GLY A 175 -16.02 -7.19 -4.06
CA GLY A 175 -14.95 -6.91 -5.02
C GLY A 175 -14.46 -5.46 -5.07
N ARG A 176 -14.97 -4.59 -4.18
CA ARG A 176 -14.61 -3.17 -4.10
C ARG A 176 -13.92 -2.83 -2.79
N ILE A 177 -12.93 -1.99 -2.82
CA ILE A 177 -12.37 -1.42 -1.59
C ILE A 177 -13.37 -0.37 -1.07
N VAL A 178 -13.83 -0.55 0.17
CA VAL A 178 -14.85 0.32 0.77
C VAL A 178 -14.35 1.14 1.96
N ASP A 179 -13.20 0.78 2.53
CA ASP A 179 -12.57 1.46 3.67
C ASP A 179 -11.11 1.05 3.81
N GLY A 180 -10.37 1.77 4.67
CA GLY A 180 -9.01 1.39 5.00
C GLY A 180 -8.41 2.24 6.12
N ALA A 181 -7.28 1.74 6.63
CA ALA A 181 -6.42 2.42 7.60
C ALA A 181 -4.98 2.21 7.14
N GLY A 182 -4.42 3.25 6.53
CA GLY A 182 -3.08 3.22 5.96
C GLY A 182 -1.97 3.34 7.00
N GLY A 183 -0.72 3.27 6.57
CA GLY A 183 0.43 3.17 7.44
C GLY A 183 0.64 4.35 8.39
N SER A 184 0.19 5.55 8.03
CA SER A 184 0.28 6.75 8.89
C SER A 184 -0.99 7.06 9.68
N ALA A 185 -2.06 6.28 9.48
CA ALA A 185 -3.35 6.45 10.16
C ALA A 185 -3.91 5.13 10.71
N GLY A 186 -3.16 4.06 10.63
CA GLY A 186 -3.55 2.69 10.97
C GLY A 186 -2.72 2.04 12.07
N PRO A 187 -2.49 0.72 11.98
CA PRO A 187 -1.82 -0.02 13.04
C PRO A 187 -0.33 0.31 13.15
N LEU A 188 0.23 0.07 14.32
CA LEU A 188 1.66 0.19 14.60
C LEU A 188 2.47 -0.73 13.67
N GLY A 189 3.53 -0.20 13.09
CA GLY A 189 4.44 -0.93 12.21
C GLY A 189 5.73 -1.33 12.92
N MET A 190 6.63 -1.96 12.17
CA MET A 190 7.97 -2.27 12.69
C MET A 190 8.76 -0.99 12.99
N ARG A 191 8.68 0.01 12.13
CA ARG A 191 9.35 1.31 12.31
C ARG A 191 8.39 2.43 12.65
N ALA A 192 7.25 2.51 11.96
CA ALA A 192 6.28 3.59 12.09
C ALA A 192 5.35 3.40 13.28
N ALA A 193 5.01 4.50 13.95
CA ALA A 193 4.04 4.50 15.05
C ALA A 193 2.62 4.10 14.62
N GLY A 194 2.30 4.19 13.33
CA GLY A 194 0.92 4.09 12.87
C GLY A 194 0.17 5.40 13.10
N ALA A 195 -1.05 5.31 13.61
CA ALA A 195 -1.84 6.48 13.95
C ALA A 195 -1.14 7.33 15.02
N LEU A 196 -0.88 8.60 14.69
CA LEU A 196 -0.26 9.54 15.62
C LEU A 196 -1.34 10.23 16.44
N ASP A 197 -1.21 10.20 17.77
CA ASP A 197 -2.04 10.95 18.68
C ASP A 197 -1.81 12.47 18.49
N GLY A 198 -2.90 13.25 18.48
CA GLY A 198 -2.83 14.69 18.25
C GLY A 198 -2.02 15.45 19.30
N GLU A 199 -2.07 15.04 20.56
CA GLU A 199 -1.28 15.65 21.63
C GLU A 199 0.21 15.28 21.49
N VAL A 200 0.52 14.05 21.07
CA VAL A 200 1.90 13.67 20.77
C VAL A 200 2.43 14.48 19.57
N ALA A 201 1.61 14.72 18.55
CA ALA A 201 1.97 15.59 17.44
C ALA A 201 2.25 17.02 17.89
N PHE A 202 1.41 17.57 18.76
CA PHE A 202 1.60 18.91 19.36
C PHE A 202 2.91 18.99 20.17
N LEU A 203 3.18 17.99 21.01
CA LEU A 203 4.41 17.94 21.82
C LEU A 203 5.67 17.76 20.97
N ALA A 204 5.57 17.02 19.86
CA ALA A 204 6.68 16.84 18.93
C ALA A 204 7.02 18.12 18.13
N GLY A 205 6.10 19.08 18.07
CA GLY A 205 6.25 20.32 17.31
C GLY A 205 6.18 20.12 15.82
N THR A 206 7.32 20.16 15.12
CA THR A 206 7.34 19.93 13.67
C THR A 206 7.32 18.44 13.33
N ILE A 207 6.27 17.98 12.66
CA ILE A 207 6.19 16.62 12.13
C ILE A 207 6.88 16.57 10.76
N THR A 208 8.00 15.88 10.70
CA THR A 208 8.74 15.60 9.44
C THR A 208 8.37 14.24 8.89
N LYS A 209 8.65 14.01 7.60
CA LYS A 209 8.47 12.67 7.00
C LYS A 209 9.32 11.61 7.70
N GLU A 210 10.52 11.98 8.18
CA GLU A 210 11.37 11.06 8.94
C GLU A 210 10.72 10.64 10.27
N LEU A 211 10.02 11.56 10.96
CA LEU A 211 9.35 11.26 12.21
C LEU A 211 8.24 10.20 12.04
N LEU A 212 7.58 10.15 10.88
CA LEU A 212 6.56 9.14 10.58
C LEU A 212 7.13 7.72 10.49
N PHE A 213 8.46 7.57 10.34
CA PHE A 213 9.17 6.28 10.37
C PHE A 213 9.71 5.92 11.75
N ARG A 214 9.25 6.55 12.81
CA ARG A 214 9.66 6.30 14.20
C ARG A 214 8.46 5.94 15.06
N GLY A 215 8.73 5.39 16.24
CA GLY A 215 7.70 5.06 17.22
C GLY A 215 7.12 3.66 17.09
N GLY A 216 7.58 2.86 16.12
CA GLY A 216 7.19 1.46 15.97
C GLY A 216 7.96 0.50 16.89
N VAL A 217 7.88 -0.79 16.57
CA VAL A 217 8.51 -1.89 17.33
C VAL A 217 9.99 -1.64 17.60
N GLU A 218 10.76 -1.24 16.57
CA GLU A 218 12.20 -0.97 16.71
C GLU A 218 12.49 0.15 17.73
N SER A 219 11.65 1.19 17.76
CA SER A 219 11.78 2.30 18.72
C SER A 219 11.47 1.86 20.15
N ILE A 220 10.47 0.99 20.36
CA ILE A 220 10.09 0.47 21.68
C ILE A 220 11.21 -0.42 22.22
N VAL A 221 11.80 -1.25 21.37
CA VAL A 221 12.91 -2.15 21.75
C VAL A 221 14.26 -1.42 21.84
N GLY A 222 14.39 -0.24 21.20
CA GLY A 222 15.60 0.58 21.21
C GLY A 222 16.70 0.07 20.27
N ARG A 223 16.38 -0.78 19.29
CA ARG A 223 17.34 -1.31 18.29
C ARG A 223 16.64 -1.62 16.98
N SER A 224 17.38 -1.56 15.88
CA SER A 224 17.02 -2.10 14.57
C SER A 224 17.31 -3.62 14.53
N ASP A 225 16.89 -4.29 13.48
CA ASP A 225 17.12 -5.73 13.26
C ASP A 225 16.52 -6.64 14.32
N VAL A 226 15.31 -6.31 14.75
CA VAL A 226 14.59 -7.08 15.76
C VAL A 226 14.05 -8.37 15.15
N SER A 227 14.44 -9.53 15.74
CA SER A 227 13.88 -10.82 15.36
C SER A 227 12.43 -10.93 15.84
N LEU A 228 11.51 -11.22 14.91
CA LEU A 228 10.08 -11.43 15.22
C LEU A 228 9.88 -12.68 16.12
N GLU A 229 10.74 -13.67 15.98
CA GLU A 229 10.70 -14.87 16.84
C GLU A 229 11.12 -14.52 18.28
N SER A 230 12.19 -13.71 18.47
CA SER A 230 12.60 -13.21 19.79
C SER A 230 11.50 -12.36 20.42
N LEU A 231 10.91 -11.43 19.67
CA LEU A 231 9.78 -10.61 20.14
C LEU A 231 8.62 -11.48 20.64
N SER A 232 8.28 -12.53 19.91
CA SER A 232 7.17 -13.41 20.26
C SER A 232 7.42 -14.21 21.56
N GLN A 233 8.68 -14.39 21.93
CA GLN A 233 9.09 -15.04 23.19
C GLN A 233 9.09 -14.07 24.37
N GLY A 234 9.20 -12.75 24.12
CA GLY A 234 9.14 -11.70 25.12
C GLY A 234 10.24 -11.83 26.18
N THR A 235 11.51 -11.92 25.74
CA THR A 235 12.66 -12.14 26.62
C THR A 235 12.98 -10.94 27.52
N SER A 236 12.50 -9.73 27.14
CA SER A 236 12.56 -8.53 27.97
C SER A 236 11.17 -7.87 28.06
N ARG A 237 11.05 -6.88 28.98
CA ARG A 237 9.83 -6.09 29.12
C ARG A 237 9.53 -5.29 27.85
N GLU A 238 10.56 -4.72 27.25
CA GLU A 238 10.48 -3.92 26.02
C GLU A 238 10.03 -4.80 24.86
N GLU A 239 10.60 -5.98 24.70
CA GLU A 239 10.20 -6.94 23.65
C GLU A 239 8.75 -7.40 23.82
N SER A 240 8.35 -7.74 25.05
CA SER A 240 6.97 -8.12 25.37
C SER A 240 5.99 -6.98 25.06
N THR A 241 6.34 -5.73 25.44
CA THR A 241 5.53 -4.55 25.19
C THR A 241 5.41 -4.29 23.69
N ALA A 242 6.52 -4.34 22.94
CA ALA A 242 6.55 -4.12 21.51
C ALA A 242 5.73 -5.16 20.75
N TRP A 243 5.86 -6.45 21.13
CA TRP A 243 5.08 -7.53 20.54
C TRP A 243 3.58 -7.33 20.74
N LEU A 244 3.16 -7.08 21.98
CA LEU A 244 1.75 -6.88 22.31
C LEU A 244 1.18 -5.64 21.60
N ALA A 245 1.92 -4.54 21.60
CA ALA A 245 1.50 -3.31 20.91
C ALA A 245 1.34 -3.55 19.40
N PHE A 246 2.27 -4.23 18.76
CA PHE A 246 2.23 -4.55 17.33
C PHE A 246 1.04 -5.43 16.98
N ILE A 247 0.90 -6.57 17.65
CA ILE A 247 -0.18 -7.53 17.37
C ILE A 247 -1.56 -6.94 17.69
N GLU A 248 -1.70 -6.31 18.87
CA GLU A 248 -2.99 -5.77 19.29
C GLU A 248 -3.45 -4.61 18.39
N SER A 249 -2.54 -3.74 17.96
CA SER A 249 -2.90 -2.66 17.03
C SER A 249 -3.40 -3.19 15.68
N ALA A 250 -2.78 -4.27 15.18
CA ALA A 250 -3.22 -4.95 13.97
C ALA A 250 -4.61 -5.58 14.13
N VAL A 251 -4.87 -6.24 15.27
CA VAL A 251 -6.19 -6.81 15.62
C VAL A 251 -7.25 -5.70 15.72
N LYS A 252 -6.94 -4.58 16.38
CA LYS A 252 -7.84 -3.42 16.49
C LYS A 252 -8.19 -2.84 15.11
N ALA A 253 -7.23 -2.74 14.21
CA ALA A 253 -7.48 -2.25 12.84
C ALA A 253 -8.46 -3.16 12.08
N VAL A 254 -8.28 -4.47 12.15
CA VAL A 254 -9.20 -5.44 11.55
C VAL A 254 -10.59 -5.34 12.19
N ALA A 255 -10.67 -5.27 13.52
CA ALA A 255 -11.93 -5.14 14.25
C ALA A 255 -12.67 -3.84 13.89
N ALA A 256 -11.98 -2.72 13.72
CA ALA A 256 -12.56 -1.45 13.30
C ALA A 256 -13.15 -1.53 11.88
N LEU A 257 -12.45 -2.17 10.94
CA LEU A 257 -12.91 -2.31 9.56
C LEU A 257 -14.09 -3.27 9.40
N ARG A 258 -14.42 -4.09 10.41
CA ARG A 258 -15.67 -4.86 10.42
C ARG A 258 -16.93 -4.00 10.37
N VAL A 259 -16.86 -2.75 10.76
CA VAL A 259 -17.96 -1.80 10.59
C VAL A 259 -18.30 -1.60 9.11
N SER A 260 -17.27 -1.67 8.26
CA SER A 260 -17.41 -1.48 6.81
C SER A 260 -17.65 -2.79 6.06
N VAL A 261 -17.20 -3.92 6.61
CA VAL A 261 -17.43 -5.28 6.10
C VAL A 261 -17.82 -6.19 7.28
N SER A 262 -19.09 -6.22 7.60
CA SER A 262 -19.60 -6.90 8.82
C SER A 262 -19.33 -8.42 8.83
N THR A 263 -19.30 -9.04 7.67
CA THR A 263 -19.08 -10.48 7.47
C THR A 263 -18.02 -10.74 6.41
N PRO A 264 -16.74 -10.43 6.67
CA PRO A 264 -15.68 -10.78 5.74
C PRO A 264 -15.59 -12.30 5.63
N TYR A 265 -15.39 -12.81 4.41
CA TYR A 265 -15.21 -14.25 4.21
C TYR A 265 -13.90 -14.75 4.85
N GLU A 266 -12.86 -13.90 4.82
CA GLU A 266 -11.57 -14.19 5.43
C GLU A 266 -10.81 -12.90 5.74
N ILE A 267 -9.72 -13.04 6.49
CA ILE A 267 -8.69 -12.02 6.70
C ILE A 267 -7.46 -12.48 5.94
N LEU A 268 -7.01 -11.67 4.98
CA LEU A 268 -5.82 -11.94 4.19
C LEU A 268 -4.62 -11.20 4.79
N LEU A 269 -3.55 -11.94 5.05
CA LEU A 269 -2.28 -11.39 5.53
C LEU A 269 -1.32 -11.22 4.35
N SER A 270 -0.76 -10.04 4.18
CA SER A 270 0.26 -9.72 3.17
C SER A 270 1.45 -8.98 3.79
N GLY A 271 2.48 -8.78 2.99
CA GLY A 271 3.67 -8.07 3.39
C GLY A 271 4.74 -8.95 4.04
N ARG A 272 5.93 -8.35 4.21
CA ARG A 272 7.13 -9.07 4.65
C ARG A 272 6.99 -9.71 6.04
N VAL A 273 6.42 -8.96 7.00
CA VAL A 273 6.27 -9.40 8.40
C VAL A 273 5.22 -10.51 8.52
N ALA A 274 4.21 -10.53 7.65
CA ALA A 274 3.22 -11.60 7.58
C ALA A 274 3.80 -12.96 7.10
N ARG A 275 5.08 -13.02 6.76
CA ARG A 275 5.78 -14.28 6.44
C ARG A 275 6.35 -14.97 7.68
N ALA A 276 6.45 -14.27 8.82
CA ALA A 276 6.97 -14.84 10.06
C ALA A 276 5.95 -15.80 10.71
N PRO A 277 6.32 -17.04 11.02
CA PRO A 277 5.39 -18.03 11.59
C PRO A 277 4.80 -17.59 12.93
N SER A 278 5.57 -16.90 13.78
CA SER A 278 5.10 -16.36 15.06
C SER A 278 3.97 -15.35 14.88
N VAL A 279 4.11 -14.42 13.92
CA VAL A 279 3.10 -13.41 13.62
C VAL A 279 1.82 -14.06 13.07
N VAL A 280 1.96 -14.98 12.11
CA VAL A 280 0.81 -15.69 11.51
C VAL A 280 0.05 -16.46 12.57
N ARG A 281 0.73 -17.20 13.45
CA ARG A 281 0.13 -17.97 14.51
C ARG A 281 -0.65 -17.08 15.48
N GLU A 282 -0.06 -15.98 15.93
CA GLU A 282 -0.67 -15.07 16.90
C GLU A 282 -1.90 -14.35 16.30
N LEU A 283 -1.80 -13.88 15.06
CA LEU A 283 -2.93 -13.25 14.37
C LEU A 283 -4.04 -14.26 14.09
N HIS A 284 -3.70 -15.50 13.72
CA HIS A 284 -4.69 -16.56 13.57
C HIS A 284 -5.45 -16.80 14.86
N LEU A 285 -4.74 -16.91 16.00
CA LEU A 285 -5.35 -17.12 17.32
C LEU A 285 -6.33 -15.99 17.67
N ARG A 286 -5.94 -14.73 17.44
CA ARG A 286 -6.75 -13.57 17.86
C ARG A 286 -7.87 -13.17 16.89
N LEU A 287 -7.71 -13.46 15.60
CA LEU A 287 -8.64 -13.02 14.55
C LEU A 287 -9.58 -14.13 14.07
N SER A 288 -9.33 -15.40 14.39
CA SER A 288 -10.16 -16.54 13.93
C SER A 288 -11.62 -16.47 14.36
N THR A 289 -11.95 -15.75 15.42
CA THR A 289 -13.34 -15.48 15.85
C THR A 289 -14.04 -14.46 14.95
N ILE A 290 -13.30 -13.69 14.15
CA ILE A 290 -13.85 -12.73 13.19
C ILE A 290 -14.07 -13.41 11.86
N ALA A 291 -13.03 -14.04 11.31
CA ALA A 291 -13.07 -14.79 10.06
C ALA A 291 -11.80 -15.68 9.95
N PRO A 292 -11.77 -16.69 9.07
CA PRO A 292 -10.56 -17.45 8.78
C PRO A 292 -9.41 -16.54 8.35
N VAL A 293 -8.22 -16.76 8.91
CA VAL A 293 -7.01 -16.00 8.60
C VAL A 293 -6.17 -16.79 7.60
N ARG A 294 -5.76 -16.17 6.51
CA ARG A 294 -4.91 -16.77 5.47
C ARG A 294 -3.82 -15.81 5.03
N ARG A 295 -2.72 -16.36 4.55
CA ARG A 295 -1.75 -15.56 3.80
C ARG A 295 -2.22 -15.37 2.37
N LEU A 296 -2.02 -14.17 1.84
CA LEU A 296 -2.08 -13.88 0.42
C LEU A 296 -0.84 -14.49 -0.25
N HIS A 297 -1.02 -15.39 -1.20
CA HIS A 297 0.08 -16.11 -1.82
C HIS A 297 0.48 -15.51 -3.17
N GLY A 298 -0.52 -15.10 -3.96
CA GLY A 298 -0.29 -14.61 -5.30
C GLY A 298 0.11 -15.71 -6.30
N TYR A 299 0.73 -15.28 -7.39
CA TYR A 299 1.14 -16.14 -8.50
C TYR A 299 2.63 -16.01 -8.85
N ALA A 300 3.36 -15.14 -8.15
CA ALA A 300 4.81 -14.97 -8.26
C ALA A 300 5.49 -15.28 -6.92
N THR A 301 6.78 -15.58 -6.95
CA THR A 301 7.54 -16.06 -5.79
C THR A 301 8.54 -15.02 -5.26
N VAL A 302 8.99 -14.10 -6.09
CA VAL A 302 9.99 -13.06 -5.79
C VAL A 302 9.31 -11.72 -5.57
N ALA A 303 8.55 -11.24 -6.55
CA ALA A 303 7.85 -9.97 -6.49
C ALA A 303 6.74 -10.01 -5.44
N LYS A 304 6.67 -8.95 -4.63
CA LYS A 304 5.65 -8.82 -3.58
C LYS A 304 4.23 -8.72 -4.15
N GLU A 305 3.30 -8.92 -3.27
CA GLU A 305 1.87 -8.97 -3.53
C GLU A 305 1.37 -7.70 -4.26
N ALA A 306 1.92 -6.52 -3.93
CA ALA A 306 1.54 -5.26 -4.57
C ALA A 306 1.99 -5.17 -6.03
N ALA A 307 3.21 -5.60 -6.36
CA ALA A 307 3.68 -5.64 -7.76
C ALA A 307 2.86 -6.60 -8.62
N GLN A 308 2.50 -7.76 -8.06
CA GLN A 308 1.64 -8.73 -8.71
C GLN A 308 0.25 -8.14 -8.99
N GLY A 309 -0.35 -7.48 -7.98
CA GLY A 309 -1.64 -6.81 -8.15
C GLY A 309 -1.59 -5.64 -9.14
N ALA A 310 -0.50 -4.88 -9.15
CA ALA A 310 -0.26 -3.84 -10.15
C ALA A 310 -0.21 -4.41 -11.57
N ALA A 311 0.44 -5.57 -11.78
CA ALA A 311 0.45 -6.24 -13.07
C ALA A 311 -0.95 -6.70 -13.52
N LEU A 312 -1.79 -7.21 -12.60
CA LEU A 312 -3.20 -7.51 -12.89
C LEU A 312 -3.98 -6.26 -13.31
N ILE A 313 -3.73 -5.13 -12.62
CA ILE A 313 -4.37 -3.85 -12.95
C ILE A 313 -3.89 -3.36 -14.32
N ALA A 314 -2.59 -3.43 -14.63
CA ALA A 314 -2.06 -3.07 -15.94
C ALA A 314 -2.70 -3.91 -17.05
N ASP A 315 -2.75 -5.23 -16.89
CA ASP A 315 -3.40 -6.15 -17.83
C ASP A 315 -4.87 -5.80 -18.02
N GLY A 316 -5.60 -5.53 -16.94
CA GLY A 316 -7.02 -5.18 -17.01
C GLY A 316 -7.27 -3.83 -17.67
N LEU A 317 -6.47 -2.80 -17.37
CA LEU A 317 -6.60 -1.47 -17.95
C LEU A 317 -6.27 -1.45 -19.44
N ALA A 318 -5.35 -2.31 -19.89
CA ALA A 318 -4.99 -2.51 -21.29
C ALA A 318 -6.00 -3.39 -22.06
N GLY A 319 -7.05 -3.88 -21.41
CA GLY A 319 -8.10 -4.69 -22.03
C GLY A 319 -7.78 -6.20 -22.10
N GLY A 320 -6.84 -6.67 -21.27
CA GLY A 320 -6.45 -8.07 -21.16
C GLY A 320 -7.41 -8.93 -20.34
N ARG A 321 -6.92 -10.10 -19.91
CA ARG A 321 -7.73 -11.10 -19.17
C ARG A 321 -8.34 -10.61 -17.86
N HIS A 322 -7.73 -9.59 -17.25
CA HIS A 322 -8.13 -9.03 -15.97
C HIS A 322 -9.00 -7.76 -16.09
N ALA A 323 -9.57 -7.46 -17.29
CA ALA A 323 -10.41 -6.28 -17.50
C ALA A 323 -11.59 -6.23 -16.51
N VAL A 324 -12.28 -7.36 -16.30
CA VAL A 324 -13.39 -7.45 -15.35
C VAL A 324 -12.95 -7.13 -13.91
N LEU A 325 -11.71 -7.42 -13.52
CA LEU A 325 -11.19 -7.07 -12.18
C LEU A 325 -11.13 -5.55 -12.00
N THR A 326 -10.58 -4.83 -12.96
CA THR A 326 -10.49 -3.37 -12.90
C THR A 326 -11.84 -2.69 -12.93
N ASP A 327 -12.80 -3.25 -13.68
CA ASP A 327 -14.17 -2.75 -13.77
C ASP A 327 -14.93 -2.97 -12.44
N VAL A 328 -14.86 -4.15 -11.85
CA VAL A 328 -15.47 -4.46 -10.54
C VAL A 328 -14.88 -3.55 -9.46
N MET A 329 -13.57 -3.37 -9.43
CA MET A 329 -12.92 -2.48 -8.46
C MET A 329 -13.27 -1.00 -8.67
N GLY A 330 -13.78 -0.58 -9.83
CA GLY A 330 -14.12 0.79 -10.14
C GLY A 330 -12.90 1.73 -10.19
N ILE A 331 -11.74 1.22 -10.62
CA ILE A 331 -10.49 1.99 -10.61
C ILE A 331 -10.55 3.21 -11.52
N ARG A 332 -11.30 3.13 -12.63
CA ARG A 332 -11.46 4.23 -13.60
C ARG A 332 -12.30 5.39 -13.06
N ASP A 333 -13.11 5.15 -12.02
CA ASP A 333 -13.98 6.16 -11.38
C ASP A 333 -13.25 6.91 -10.25
N ALA A 334 -11.97 6.58 -10.00
CA ALA A 334 -11.17 7.25 -8.99
C ALA A 334 -10.98 8.73 -9.36
N SER A 335 -11.15 9.62 -8.37
CA SER A 335 -11.14 11.06 -8.59
C SER A 335 -10.68 11.83 -7.36
N GLY A 336 -10.52 13.15 -7.51
CA GLY A 336 -10.18 14.07 -6.44
C GLY A 336 -8.70 14.06 -6.05
N THR A 337 -8.39 14.68 -4.94
CA THR A 337 -7.05 14.78 -4.36
C THR A 337 -7.04 14.27 -2.92
N VAL A 338 -5.87 14.00 -2.38
CA VAL A 338 -5.69 13.60 -0.96
C VAL A 338 -6.07 14.72 0.03
N LEU A 339 -6.32 15.94 -0.45
CA LEU A 339 -6.63 17.11 0.38
C LEU A 339 -8.13 17.43 0.45
N ASP A 340 -8.97 16.82 -0.39
CA ASP A 340 -10.37 17.21 -0.59
C ASP A 340 -11.28 17.00 0.63
N HIS A 341 -10.83 16.19 1.58
CA HIS A 341 -11.61 15.81 2.77
C HIS A 341 -11.02 16.34 4.09
N LEU A 342 -10.12 17.33 4.00
CA LEU A 342 -9.50 17.94 5.16
C LEU A 342 -10.40 19.07 5.70
N GLU A 343 -10.89 18.90 6.93
CA GLU A 343 -11.70 19.89 7.65
C GLU A 343 -10.87 20.63 8.72
N ILE A 344 -9.80 19.99 9.23
CA ILE A 344 -8.97 20.56 10.29
C ILE A 344 -8.02 21.65 9.78
N ILE A 345 -7.66 21.62 8.51
CA ILE A 345 -6.87 22.67 7.82
C ILE A 345 -7.48 22.95 6.46
N ALA A 346 -7.46 24.22 6.04
CA ALA A 346 -7.89 24.56 4.69
C ALA A 346 -6.95 23.94 3.64
N PRO A 347 -7.49 23.40 2.53
CA PRO A 347 -6.69 22.80 1.44
C PRO A 347 -5.58 23.74 0.93
N GLU A 348 -5.85 25.06 0.85
CA GLU A 348 -4.87 26.06 0.43
C GLU A 348 -3.68 26.16 1.41
N THR A 349 -3.91 25.91 2.70
CA THR A 349 -2.83 25.87 3.70
C THR A 349 -1.96 24.63 3.52
N ALA A 350 -2.57 23.49 3.21
CA ALA A 350 -1.85 22.26 2.88
C ALA A 350 -1.04 22.43 1.58
N LEU A 351 -1.65 23.02 0.55
CA LEU A 351 -0.97 23.31 -0.72
C LEU A 351 0.27 24.20 -0.52
N ARG A 352 0.13 25.33 0.22
CA ARG A 352 1.28 26.21 0.52
C ARG A 352 2.41 25.47 1.24
N ARG A 353 2.12 24.52 2.14
CA ARG A 353 3.16 23.69 2.79
C ARG A 353 3.87 22.76 1.81
N LEU A 354 3.19 22.34 0.75
CA LEU A 354 3.76 21.53 -0.32
C LEU A 354 4.47 22.38 -1.38
N GLY A 355 4.46 23.72 -1.26
CA GLY A 355 5.03 24.64 -2.24
C GLY A 355 4.21 24.70 -3.54
N LEU A 356 2.88 24.53 -3.43
CA LEU A 356 1.91 24.52 -4.52
C LEU A 356 0.93 25.70 -4.41
#